data_dfb3cc30460cb661d01bf7a0e8b4d246
#
_entry.id   dfb3cc30460cb661d01bf7a0e8b4d246
#
_cell.length_a   1.000
_cell.length_b   1.000
_cell.length_c   1.000
_cell.angle_alpha   90.00
_cell.angle_beta   90.00
_cell.angle_gamma   90.00
#
_symmetry.space_group_name_H-M   'P 1'
#
loop_
_entity.id
_entity.type
_entity.pdbx_description
1 polymer ?
#
loop_
_entity_poly.entity_id
_entity_poly.type
_entity_poly.pdbx_seq_one_letter_code
_entity_poly.pdbx_strand_id
1 'polypeptide(L)'
;MKCPYCKEIIDDDSHYCDQCGKELRFCPECRQPKRGTECPACGADLVSAKDYYKSKESPKTQKPEETPAPKTSPTALEGDGFKLTLKEGIFGRTTGIYPEFGTQIYISGRHGELRCMNGQWQIRDLGSHNGTFLNGVKLAPDTWTDLHLNDQLKIATTHLTVR
;
A
#
# COMPACT_ATOMS: atom_id res chain seq x y z
N MET A 1 27.60 -6.67 2.28
CA MET A 1 28.54 -6.04 1.30
C MET A 1 29.87 -5.66 1.94
N LYS A 2 30.85 -5.15 1.17
CA LYS A 2 32.17 -4.72 1.72
C LYS A 2 32.26 -3.21 1.79
N CYS A 3 32.74 -2.70 2.92
CA CYS A 3 32.99 -1.28 3.10
C CYS A 3 34.08 -0.80 2.11
N PRO A 4 33.85 0.29 1.36
CA PRO A 4 34.84 0.81 0.40
C PRO A 4 36.04 1.47 1.08
N TYR A 5 35.99 1.74 2.39
CA TYR A 5 37.05 2.41 3.15
C TYR A 5 37.97 1.45 3.89
N CYS A 6 37.41 0.50 4.67
CA CYS A 6 38.17 -0.47 5.47
C CYS A 6 38.12 -1.88 4.94
N LYS A 7 37.29 -2.19 3.93
CA LYS A 7 37.09 -3.50 3.31
C LYS A 7 36.44 -4.57 4.20
N GLU A 8 36.04 -4.21 5.41
CA GLU A 8 35.29 -5.08 6.30
C GLU A 8 33.88 -5.37 5.79
N ILE A 9 33.32 -6.48 6.21
CA ILE A 9 31.94 -6.87 5.87
C ILE A 9 30.98 -6.03 6.68
N ILE A 10 30.01 -5.43 6.01
CA ILE A 10 28.95 -4.63 6.57
C ILE A 10 27.60 -5.11 6.03
N ASP A 11 26.55 -4.87 6.77
CA ASP A 11 25.20 -5.20 6.34
C ASP A 11 24.79 -4.40 5.09
N ASP A 12 23.93 -4.98 4.27
CA ASP A 12 23.55 -4.41 2.98
C ASP A 12 22.68 -3.16 3.10
N ASP A 13 22.09 -2.90 4.27
CA ASP A 13 21.25 -1.74 4.60
C ASP A 13 21.94 -0.70 5.48
N SER A 14 23.24 -0.90 5.78
CA SER A 14 24.00 0.02 6.65
C SER A 14 24.22 1.39 6.00
N HIS A 15 23.92 2.45 6.75
CA HIS A 15 24.20 3.82 6.37
C HIS A 15 25.66 4.24 6.66
N TYR A 16 26.25 3.61 7.68
CA TYR A 16 27.61 3.85 8.15
C TYR A 16 28.34 2.54 8.33
N CYS A 17 29.64 2.55 8.20
CA CYS A 17 30.45 1.39 8.55
C CYS A 17 30.74 1.40 10.05
N ASP A 18 30.30 0.36 10.77
CA ASP A 18 30.52 0.22 12.21
C ASP A 18 32.00 0.13 12.60
N GLN A 19 32.84 -0.37 11.67
CA GLN A 19 34.26 -0.58 11.92
C GLN A 19 35.10 0.70 11.76
N CYS A 20 34.77 1.54 10.77
CA CYS A 20 35.53 2.77 10.52
C CYS A 20 34.74 4.06 10.73
N GLY A 21 33.45 3.97 11.07
CA GLY A 21 32.57 5.12 11.37
C GLY A 21 32.27 6.03 10.19
N LYS A 22 32.67 5.67 8.97
CA LYS A 22 32.47 6.49 7.79
C LYS A 22 31.11 6.26 7.15
N GLU A 23 30.47 7.36 6.72
CA GLU A 23 29.25 7.32 5.94
C GLU A 23 29.48 6.62 4.61
N LEU A 24 28.58 5.72 4.26
CA LEU A 24 28.60 5.01 3.00
C LEU A 24 27.91 5.83 1.90
N ARG A 25 28.52 5.83 0.71
CA ARG A 25 27.93 6.44 -0.48
C ARG A 25 27.71 5.39 -1.54
N PHE A 26 26.56 5.41 -2.16
CA PHE A 26 26.16 4.42 -3.16
C PHE A 26 26.04 5.05 -4.54
N CYS A 27 26.41 4.29 -5.53
CA CYS A 27 26.12 4.63 -6.91
C CYS A 27 24.67 4.18 -7.23
N PRO A 28 23.79 5.08 -7.68
CA PRO A 28 22.42 4.73 -8.04
C PRO A 28 22.35 3.76 -9.24
N GLU A 29 23.30 3.85 -10.15
CA GLU A 29 23.38 2.99 -11.34
C GLU A 29 23.99 1.62 -11.04
N CYS A 30 25.16 1.59 -10.40
CA CYS A 30 25.89 0.36 -10.12
C CYS A 30 25.38 -0.38 -8.88
N ARG A 31 24.59 0.26 -8.05
CA ARG A 31 24.02 -0.27 -6.79
C ARG A 31 25.07 -0.80 -5.81
N GLN A 32 26.24 -0.19 -5.81
CA GLN A 32 27.35 -0.59 -4.95
C GLN A 32 27.91 0.60 -4.18
N PRO A 33 28.39 0.39 -2.94
CA PRO A 33 29.07 1.43 -2.20
C PRO A 33 30.44 1.70 -2.84
N LYS A 34 30.75 2.98 -3.00
CA LYS A 34 32.00 3.47 -3.59
C LYS A 34 32.61 4.59 -2.75
N ARG A 35 33.87 4.91 -3.00
CA ARG A 35 34.59 6.02 -2.36
C ARG A 35 34.56 7.24 -3.28
N GLY A 36 34.44 8.43 -2.68
CA GLY A 36 34.49 9.70 -3.43
C GLY A 36 33.10 10.31 -3.64
N THR A 37 33.00 11.17 -4.60
CA THR A 37 31.78 11.88 -5.00
C THR A 37 31.19 11.31 -6.29
N GLU A 38 32.03 10.70 -7.12
CA GLU A 38 31.67 10.13 -8.42
C GLU A 38 32.00 8.63 -8.48
N CYS A 39 31.20 7.88 -9.22
CA CYS A 39 31.44 6.46 -9.43
C CYS A 39 32.54 6.25 -10.48
N PRO A 40 33.63 5.55 -10.14
CA PRO A 40 34.71 5.33 -11.10
C PRO A 40 34.34 4.36 -12.23
N ALA A 41 33.21 3.65 -12.11
CA ALA A 41 32.77 2.68 -13.10
C ALA A 41 31.81 3.26 -14.15
N CYS A 42 30.91 4.17 -13.76
CA CYS A 42 29.89 4.75 -14.65
C CYS A 42 29.86 6.28 -14.67
N GLY A 43 30.67 6.97 -13.84
CA GLY A 43 30.71 8.43 -13.78
C GLY A 43 29.50 9.10 -13.11
N ALA A 44 28.59 8.34 -12.57
CA ALA A 44 27.42 8.89 -11.87
C ALA A 44 27.80 9.44 -10.49
N ASP A 45 27.12 10.51 -10.05
CA ASP A 45 27.30 11.05 -8.71
C ASP A 45 26.90 10.05 -7.64
N LEU A 46 27.72 9.93 -6.61
CA LEU A 46 27.44 9.06 -5.46
C LEU A 46 26.52 9.77 -4.49
N VAL A 47 25.41 9.12 -4.16
CA VAL A 47 24.46 9.58 -3.15
C VAL A 47 24.77 9.00 -1.78
N SER A 48 24.42 9.70 -0.70
CA SER A 48 24.59 9.16 0.64
C SER A 48 23.76 7.88 0.82
N ALA A 49 24.20 6.98 1.69
CA ALA A 49 23.43 5.78 2.01
C ALA A 49 21.99 6.11 2.43
N LYS A 50 21.84 7.19 3.19
CA LYS A 50 20.53 7.69 3.65
C LYS A 50 19.61 8.06 2.48
N ASP A 51 20.11 8.76 1.48
CA ASP A 51 19.35 9.16 0.29
C ASP A 51 19.12 7.96 -0.65
N TYR A 52 20.10 7.08 -0.76
CA TYR A 52 20.01 5.86 -1.56
C TYR A 52 18.93 4.90 -1.05
N TYR A 53 18.86 4.68 0.26
CA TYR A 53 17.82 3.83 0.86
C TYR A 53 16.47 4.52 0.88
N LYS A 54 16.42 5.83 1.10
CA LYS A 54 15.18 6.62 0.97
C LYS A 54 14.60 6.55 -0.45
N SER A 55 15.47 6.50 -1.46
CA SER A 55 15.06 6.25 -2.85
C SER A 55 14.62 4.80 -3.11
N LYS A 56 15.06 3.85 -2.26
CA LYS A 56 14.64 2.44 -2.31
C LYS A 56 13.40 2.16 -1.45
N GLU A 57 13.16 2.93 -0.40
CA GLU A 57 11.92 2.92 0.37
C GLU A 57 10.76 3.64 -0.32
N SER A 58 10.92 3.96 -1.59
CA SER A 58 9.82 4.12 -2.51
C SER A 58 9.65 2.81 -3.29
N PRO A 59 9.03 1.76 -2.72
CA PRO A 59 8.40 0.79 -3.54
C PRO A 59 7.14 1.46 -4.04
N LYS A 60 7.16 1.81 -5.30
CA LYS A 60 5.96 1.82 -6.11
C LYS A 60 4.76 2.54 -5.47
N THR A 61 4.92 3.80 -5.18
CA THR A 61 3.87 4.68 -5.56
C THR A 61 4.35 5.31 -6.87
N GLN A 62 4.16 4.61 -7.96
CA GLN A 62 3.77 5.32 -9.14
C GLN A 62 2.50 6.04 -8.72
N LYS A 63 2.70 7.26 -8.24
CA LYS A 63 1.70 8.27 -8.31
C LYS A 63 1.33 8.31 -9.79
N PRO A 64 0.16 7.85 -10.18
CA PRO A 64 -0.34 8.28 -11.46
C PRO A 64 -0.41 9.79 -11.31
N GLU A 65 0.23 10.47 -12.22
CA GLU A 65 0.14 11.90 -12.45
C GLU A 65 -1.27 12.37 -12.09
N GLU A 66 -1.37 13.25 -11.08
CA GLU A 66 -2.61 13.93 -10.76
C GLU A 66 -3.03 14.74 -12.00
N THR A 67 -3.84 14.12 -12.82
CA THR A 67 -4.89 14.91 -13.44
C THR A 67 -5.84 15.26 -12.29
N PRO A 68 -6.16 16.53 -12.05
CA PRO A 68 -7.14 16.89 -11.06
C PRO A 68 -8.50 16.39 -11.56
N ALA A 69 -8.82 15.14 -11.22
CA ALA A 69 -10.18 14.68 -11.28
C ALA A 69 -10.98 15.48 -10.24
N PRO A 70 -12.21 15.89 -10.53
CA PRO A 70 -13.04 16.59 -9.57
C PRO A 70 -13.12 15.76 -8.30
N LYS A 71 -12.92 16.40 -7.14
CA LYS A 71 -12.99 15.81 -5.81
C LYS A 71 -14.41 15.33 -5.51
N THR A 72 -14.83 14.27 -6.15
CA THR A 72 -16.06 13.58 -5.81
C THR A 72 -15.65 12.37 -4.98
N SER A 73 -15.69 12.52 -3.67
CA SER A 73 -15.48 11.38 -2.77
C SER A 73 -16.59 10.35 -3.04
N PRO A 74 -16.28 9.05 -3.07
CA PRO A 74 -17.30 8.04 -3.22
C PRO A 74 -18.31 8.14 -2.07
N THR A 75 -19.56 7.90 -2.36
CA THR A 75 -20.67 8.04 -1.39
C THR A 75 -21.49 6.76 -1.26
N ALA A 76 -21.39 5.84 -2.21
CA ALA A 76 -22.21 4.66 -2.26
C ALA A 76 -21.48 3.43 -2.86
N LEU A 77 -22.01 2.27 -2.56
CA LEU A 77 -21.66 1.00 -3.19
C LEU A 77 -22.89 0.48 -3.92
N GLU A 78 -22.77 0.21 -5.21
CA GLU A 78 -23.89 -0.27 -6.03
C GLU A 78 -23.52 -1.56 -6.76
N GLY A 79 -24.40 -2.54 -6.75
CA GLY A 79 -24.25 -3.79 -7.50
C GLY A 79 -25.09 -4.92 -6.95
N ASP A 80 -25.22 -6.02 -7.69
CA ASP A 80 -25.99 -7.22 -7.32
C ASP A 80 -27.37 -6.96 -6.68
N GLY A 81 -28.05 -5.86 -7.11
CA GLY A 81 -29.32 -5.44 -6.55
C GLY A 81 -29.21 -4.65 -5.22
N PHE A 82 -28.03 -4.38 -4.77
CA PHE A 82 -27.77 -3.55 -3.58
C PHE A 82 -27.40 -2.12 -3.97
N LYS A 83 -27.92 -1.19 -3.19
CA LYS A 83 -27.49 0.21 -3.19
C LYS A 83 -27.23 0.62 -1.75
N LEU A 84 -25.97 0.64 -1.37
CA LEU A 84 -25.52 0.88 -0.01
C LEU A 84 -24.83 2.24 0.06
N THR A 85 -25.26 3.08 0.99
CA THR A 85 -24.53 4.32 1.28
C THR A 85 -23.27 4.00 2.06
N LEU A 86 -22.13 4.58 1.68
CA LEU A 86 -20.88 4.45 2.43
C LEU A 86 -21.05 5.01 3.85
N LYS A 87 -20.78 4.18 4.84
CA LYS A 87 -20.83 4.51 6.26
C LYS A 87 -19.60 3.91 6.95
N GLU A 88 -19.12 4.62 7.96
CA GLU A 88 -18.05 4.07 8.80
C GLU A 88 -18.58 2.99 9.74
N GLY A 89 -17.83 1.94 9.87
CA GLY A 89 -18.12 0.84 10.80
C GLY A 89 -17.88 -0.53 10.22
N ILE A 90 -18.10 -1.53 11.05
CA ILE A 90 -17.95 -2.93 10.67
C ILE A 90 -19.17 -3.35 9.85
N PHE A 91 -18.95 -4.14 8.82
CA PHE A 91 -19.99 -4.76 8.02
C PHE A 91 -19.85 -6.29 8.01
N GLY A 92 -20.98 -6.95 7.90
CA GLY A 92 -21.04 -8.40 7.86
C GLY A 92 -22.47 -8.91 7.86
N ARG A 93 -22.65 -10.25 7.87
CA ARG A 93 -23.97 -10.86 7.82
C ARG A 93 -24.76 -10.68 9.13
N THR A 94 -24.09 -10.85 10.27
CA THR A 94 -24.76 -10.80 11.59
C THR A 94 -24.51 -9.51 12.33
N THR A 95 -23.51 -8.75 11.95
CA THR A 95 -23.09 -7.53 12.63
C THR A 95 -22.75 -6.48 11.60
N GLY A 96 -23.22 -5.26 11.79
CA GLY A 96 -22.69 -4.15 11.05
C GLY A 96 -23.71 -3.17 10.50
N ILE A 97 -23.15 -2.24 9.74
CA ILE A 97 -23.83 -1.07 9.19
C ILE A 97 -24.74 -1.39 7.99
N TYR A 98 -24.63 -2.60 7.43
CA TYR A 98 -25.42 -3.04 6.27
C TYR A 98 -26.29 -4.26 6.59
N PRO A 99 -27.53 -4.05 7.06
CA PRO A 99 -28.47 -5.14 7.34
C PRO A 99 -28.84 -5.94 6.08
N GLU A 100 -28.65 -5.37 4.90
CA GLU A 100 -28.87 -5.99 3.61
C GLU A 100 -28.01 -7.23 3.39
N PHE A 101 -26.86 -7.31 4.02
CA PHE A 101 -25.98 -8.48 3.98
C PHE A 101 -26.47 -9.66 4.83
N GLY A 102 -27.52 -9.47 5.64
CA GLY A 102 -28.10 -10.52 6.48
C GLY A 102 -28.60 -11.74 5.71
N THR A 103 -28.96 -11.57 4.45
CA THR A 103 -29.41 -12.65 3.55
C THR A 103 -28.27 -13.34 2.80
N GLN A 104 -27.07 -12.80 2.87
CA GLN A 104 -25.91 -13.29 2.12
C GLN A 104 -25.12 -14.33 2.93
N ILE A 105 -25.43 -15.59 2.69
CA ILE A 105 -24.84 -16.72 3.45
C ILE A 105 -23.32 -16.84 3.34
N TYR A 106 -22.73 -16.31 2.28
CA TYR A 106 -21.29 -16.34 2.03
C TYR A 106 -20.52 -15.18 2.68
N ILE A 107 -21.22 -14.17 3.18
CA ILE A 107 -20.62 -13.07 3.94
C ILE A 107 -20.43 -13.51 5.38
N SER A 108 -19.24 -13.35 5.93
CA SER A 108 -18.93 -13.65 7.33
C SER A 108 -19.71 -12.73 8.27
N GLY A 109 -19.98 -13.20 9.48
CA GLY A 109 -20.70 -12.44 10.50
C GLY A 109 -20.09 -11.06 10.78
N ARG A 110 -18.75 -11.01 10.84
CA ARG A 110 -17.92 -9.79 10.79
C ARG A 110 -16.99 -9.94 9.60
N HIS A 111 -17.30 -9.27 8.50
CA HIS A 111 -16.59 -9.48 7.25
C HIS A 111 -15.46 -8.47 7.06
N GLY A 112 -15.76 -7.22 7.26
CA GLY A 112 -14.82 -6.14 7.08
C GLY A 112 -15.22 -4.87 7.79
N GLU A 113 -14.46 -3.81 7.57
CA GLU A 113 -14.69 -2.49 8.16
C GLU A 113 -14.43 -1.40 7.13
N LEU A 114 -15.24 -0.37 7.18
CA LEU A 114 -15.09 0.86 6.38
C LEU A 114 -14.78 2.04 7.30
N ARG A 115 -13.91 2.92 6.86
CA ARG A 115 -13.66 4.21 7.51
C ARG A 115 -13.43 5.31 6.48
N CYS A 116 -13.64 6.54 6.90
CA CYS A 116 -13.30 7.73 6.13
C CYS A 116 -12.24 8.54 6.87
N MET A 117 -11.10 8.75 6.26
CA MET A 117 -10.05 9.60 6.80
C MET A 117 -9.70 10.70 5.82
N ASN A 118 -9.81 11.96 6.25
CA ASN A 118 -9.51 13.14 5.42
C ASN A 118 -10.28 13.17 4.08
N GLY A 119 -11.51 12.64 4.06
CA GLY A 119 -12.32 12.54 2.85
C GLY A 119 -12.00 11.36 1.94
N GLN A 120 -11.06 10.50 2.33
CA GLN A 120 -10.71 9.27 1.63
C GLN A 120 -11.34 8.06 2.33
N TRP A 121 -12.13 7.30 1.58
CA TRP A 121 -12.70 6.04 2.08
C TRP A 121 -11.67 4.92 2.01
N GLN A 122 -11.64 4.11 3.05
CA GLN A 122 -10.79 2.94 3.17
C GLN A 122 -11.58 1.74 3.64
N ILE A 123 -11.18 0.57 3.16
CA ILE A 123 -11.75 -0.72 3.54
C ILE A 123 -10.66 -1.64 4.06
N ARG A 124 -11.00 -2.49 5.04
CA ARG A 124 -10.18 -3.63 5.44
C ARG A 124 -11.02 -4.88 5.61
N ASP A 125 -10.43 -6.03 5.35
CA ASP A 125 -11.01 -7.34 5.66
C ASP A 125 -10.65 -7.73 7.10
N LEU A 126 -11.59 -8.23 7.87
CA LEU A 126 -11.38 -8.67 9.26
C LEU A 126 -11.11 -10.18 9.37
N GLY A 127 -10.45 -10.76 8.37
CA GLY A 127 -10.20 -12.19 8.33
C GLY A 127 -11.45 -12.98 7.89
N SER A 128 -12.19 -12.47 6.93
CA SER A 128 -13.39 -13.11 6.40
C SER A 128 -13.09 -14.46 5.76
N HIS A 129 -14.05 -15.39 5.80
CA HIS A 129 -13.88 -16.73 5.27
C HIS A 129 -13.70 -16.73 3.74
N ASN A 130 -14.53 -15.98 3.02
CA ASN A 130 -14.50 -15.92 1.56
C ASN A 130 -13.67 -14.76 1.01
N GLY A 131 -13.20 -13.86 1.85
CA GLY A 131 -12.36 -12.73 1.50
C GLY A 131 -13.09 -11.54 0.89
N THR A 132 -12.39 -10.42 0.85
CA THR A 132 -12.77 -9.19 0.15
C THR A 132 -11.77 -8.94 -0.96
N PHE A 133 -12.26 -8.55 -2.12
CA PHE A 133 -11.44 -8.29 -3.31
C PHE A 133 -11.71 -6.87 -3.81
N LEU A 134 -10.67 -6.17 -4.16
CA LEU A 134 -10.73 -4.86 -4.79
C LEU A 134 -10.06 -4.92 -6.16
N ASN A 135 -10.82 -4.59 -7.21
CA ASN A 135 -10.35 -4.69 -8.60
C ASN A 135 -9.75 -6.08 -8.96
N GLY A 136 -10.31 -7.14 -8.39
CA GLY A 136 -9.85 -8.52 -8.60
C GLY A 136 -8.68 -8.97 -7.72
N VAL A 137 -8.15 -8.08 -6.88
CA VAL A 137 -7.07 -8.39 -5.94
C VAL A 137 -7.63 -8.63 -4.54
N LYS A 138 -7.31 -9.77 -3.94
CA LYS A 138 -7.72 -10.09 -2.58
C LYS A 138 -7.02 -9.19 -1.58
N LEU A 139 -7.79 -8.57 -0.70
CA LEU A 139 -7.25 -7.74 0.37
C LEU A 139 -6.57 -8.60 1.44
N ALA A 140 -5.44 -8.11 1.94
CA ALA A 140 -4.79 -8.72 3.10
C ALA A 140 -5.65 -8.46 4.36
N PRO A 141 -5.81 -9.45 5.25
CA PRO A 141 -6.52 -9.25 6.49
C PRO A 141 -5.91 -8.12 7.32
N ASP A 142 -6.79 -7.36 7.98
CA ASP A 142 -6.42 -6.23 8.85
C ASP A 142 -5.59 -5.11 8.19
N THR A 143 -5.59 -5.06 6.85
CA THR A 143 -4.88 -4.03 6.10
C THR A 143 -5.86 -3.04 5.46
N TRP A 144 -5.69 -1.76 5.76
CA TRP A 144 -6.50 -0.71 5.16
C TRP A 144 -6.10 -0.46 3.71
N THR A 145 -7.09 -0.42 2.83
CA THR A 145 -6.93 -0.17 1.41
C THR A 145 -7.85 0.96 0.96
N ASP A 146 -7.34 1.90 0.21
CA ASP A 146 -8.11 3.05 -0.28
C ASP A 146 -9.13 2.64 -1.31
N LEU A 147 -10.32 3.24 -1.24
CA LEU A 147 -11.41 3.08 -2.20
C LEU A 147 -11.50 4.32 -3.09
N HIS A 148 -11.58 4.09 -4.38
CA HIS A 148 -11.73 5.14 -5.39
C HIS A 148 -13.04 4.98 -6.15
N LEU A 149 -13.48 6.04 -6.79
CA LEU A 149 -14.65 5.99 -7.67
C LEU A 149 -14.43 4.97 -8.79
N ASN A 150 -15.48 4.21 -9.08
CA ASN A 150 -15.50 3.14 -10.06
C ASN A 150 -14.67 1.89 -9.71
N ASP A 151 -14.09 1.81 -8.52
CA ASP A 151 -13.46 0.58 -8.05
C ASP A 151 -14.49 -0.56 -7.98
N GLN A 152 -14.07 -1.73 -8.38
CA GLN A 152 -14.87 -2.94 -8.28
C GLN A 152 -14.56 -3.66 -6.98
N LEU A 153 -15.51 -3.64 -6.07
CA LEU A 153 -15.44 -4.29 -4.78
C LEU A 153 -16.23 -5.59 -4.81
N LYS A 154 -15.58 -6.69 -4.47
CA LYS A 154 -16.25 -7.99 -4.28
C LYS A 154 -16.14 -8.40 -2.83
N ILE A 155 -17.28 -8.55 -2.17
CA ILE A 155 -17.40 -9.03 -0.79
C ILE A 155 -17.95 -10.44 -0.83
N ALA A 156 -17.10 -11.44 -0.57
CA ALA A 156 -17.45 -12.85 -0.78
C ALA A 156 -17.88 -13.13 -2.22
N THR A 157 -19.18 -13.30 -2.46
CA THR A 157 -19.77 -13.52 -3.79
C THR A 157 -20.51 -12.31 -4.34
N THR A 158 -20.64 -11.24 -3.55
CA THR A 158 -21.38 -10.02 -3.90
C THR A 158 -20.48 -9.01 -4.60
N HIS A 159 -20.86 -8.62 -5.81
CA HIS A 159 -20.13 -7.63 -6.61
C HIS A 159 -20.75 -6.24 -6.46
N LEU A 160 -19.93 -5.27 -6.09
CA LEU A 160 -20.32 -3.88 -5.89
C LEU A 160 -19.37 -2.97 -6.65
N THR A 161 -19.85 -1.82 -7.08
CA THR A 161 -19.03 -0.76 -7.65
C THR A 161 -19.08 0.45 -6.75
N VAL A 162 -17.92 1.04 -6.50
CA VAL A 162 -17.79 2.27 -5.70
C VAL A 162 -18.28 3.45 -6.52
N ARG A 163 -19.28 4.19 -6.02
CA ARG A 163 -19.93 5.33 -6.70
C ARG A 163 -19.82 6.60 -5.90
#